data_8b91b3b7a097de506b5a795f4c256f57
#
_entry.id   8b91b3b7a097de506b5a795f4c256f57
#
_cell.length_a   1.000
_cell.length_b   1.000
_cell.length_c   1.000
_cell.angle_alpha   90.00
_cell.angle_beta   90.00
_cell.angle_gamma   90.00
#
_symmetry.space_group_name_H-M   'P 1'
#
loop_
_entity.id
_entity.type
_entity.pdbx_description
1 polymer ?
#
loop_
_entity_poly.entity_id
_entity_poly.type
_entity_poly.pdbx_seq_one_letter_code
_entity_poly.pdbx_strand_id
1 'polypeptide(L)'
;MPMTNPELDAEALYLTLAARIKTALAGIDNLVLVGIHSGGAWLAERLAADLQMNDRLGFIDVSFYRDDFAKKGLHFEVKPTHIPFSVDGAVILLVDDVLFTGRTTRAAINELFDYGRPAKIMLAALVDRGGRELPIAADFVAHTVQLAADQTLLLQRAEDGQLTLTQTSSHA
;
A
#
# COMPACT_ATOMS: atom_id res chain seq x y z
N MET A 1 14.89 -14.81 14.19
CA MET A 1 13.70 -14.57 15.01
C MET A 1 13.05 -13.25 14.65
N PRO A 2 11.76 -13.25 14.42
CA PRO A 2 11.09 -11.98 14.22
C PRO A 2 11.14 -11.16 15.52
N MET A 3 11.57 -9.92 15.40
CA MET A 3 11.58 -9.00 16.52
C MET A 3 10.26 -8.25 16.52
N THR A 4 9.53 -8.33 17.65
CA THR A 4 8.35 -7.50 17.83
C THR A 4 8.79 -6.12 18.32
N ASN A 5 8.59 -5.14 17.48
CA ASN A 5 8.79 -3.76 17.87
C ASN A 5 7.42 -3.20 18.31
N PRO A 6 7.26 -2.78 19.57
CA PRO A 6 5.96 -2.26 20.05
C PRO A 6 5.49 -1.03 19.27
N GLU A 7 6.40 -0.30 18.63
CA GLU A 7 6.06 0.85 17.80
C GLU A 7 5.45 0.44 16.46
N LEU A 8 5.53 -0.85 16.10
CA LEU A 8 5.03 -1.39 14.83
C LEU A 8 3.78 -2.24 15.05
N ASP A 9 2.85 -1.76 15.85
CA ASP A 9 1.54 -2.37 16.01
C ASP A 9 0.69 -2.04 14.78
N ALA A 10 0.52 -3.01 13.89
CA ALA A 10 -0.16 -2.80 12.61
C ALA A 10 -1.61 -2.32 12.79
N GLU A 11 -2.34 -2.85 13.78
CA GLU A 11 -3.72 -2.44 14.04
C GLU A 11 -3.80 -0.99 14.50
N ALA A 12 -2.92 -0.58 15.41
CA ALA A 12 -2.85 0.80 15.88
C ALA A 12 -2.44 1.75 14.75
N LEU A 13 -1.46 1.34 13.94
CA LEU A 13 -1.02 2.13 12.78
C LEU A 13 -2.13 2.29 11.74
N TYR A 14 -2.88 1.21 11.49
CA TYR A 14 -4.03 1.28 10.59
C TYR A 14 -5.05 2.32 11.06
N LEU A 15 -5.39 2.31 12.35
CA LEU A 15 -6.35 3.28 12.89
C LEU A 15 -5.87 4.71 12.73
N THR A 16 -4.58 4.96 12.95
CA THR A 16 -3.98 6.27 12.74
C THR A 16 -4.08 6.69 11.27
N LEU A 17 -3.73 5.80 10.35
CA LEU A 17 -3.78 6.06 8.92
C LEU A 17 -5.21 6.34 8.46
N ALA A 18 -6.15 5.50 8.87
CA ALA A 18 -7.55 5.63 8.49
C ALA A 18 -8.16 6.95 8.97
N ALA A 19 -7.83 7.36 10.19
CA ALA A 19 -8.32 8.64 10.74
C ALA A 19 -7.80 9.83 9.93
N ARG A 20 -6.53 9.82 9.56
CA ARG A 20 -5.93 10.89 8.75
C ARG A 20 -6.56 10.97 7.36
N ILE A 21 -6.76 9.82 6.73
CA ILE A 21 -7.37 9.73 5.40
C ILE A 21 -8.82 10.23 5.46
N LYS A 22 -9.59 9.75 6.42
CA LYS A 22 -11.00 10.12 6.57
C LYS A 22 -11.18 11.63 6.71
N THR A 23 -10.35 12.25 7.54
CA THR A 23 -10.41 13.70 7.77
C THR A 23 -10.01 14.48 6.52
N ALA A 24 -8.93 14.11 5.87
CA ALA A 24 -8.37 14.86 4.75
C ALA A 24 -9.19 14.72 3.46
N LEU A 25 -9.83 13.57 3.25
CA LEU A 25 -10.52 13.26 2.00
C LEU A 25 -12.05 13.36 2.09
N ALA A 26 -12.57 13.80 3.24
CA ALA A 26 -14.00 13.99 3.40
C ALA A 26 -14.55 14.99 2.35
N GLY A 27 -15.66 14.61 1.72
CA GLY A 27 -16.34 15.49 0.75
C GLY A 27 -15.80 15.42 -0.68
N ILE A 28 -14.85 14.56 -0.96
CA ILE A 28 -14.35 14.36 -2.33
C ILE A 28 -15.27 13.35 -3.03
N ASP A 29 -16.05 13.82 -4.00
CA ASP A 29 -17.11 13.01 -4.63
C ASP A 29 -16.58 11.95 -5.58
N ASN A 30 -15.46 12.19 -6.25
CA ASN A 30 -14.89 11.31 -7.26
C ASN A 30 -13.68 10.50 -6.74
N LEU A 31 -13.62 10.31 -5.43
CA LEU A 31 -12.57 9.52 -4.78
C LEU A 31 -12.78 8.03 -5.04
N VAL A 32 -11.71 7.35 -5.41
CA VAL A 32 -11.67 5.89 -5.52
C VAL A 32 -10.41 5.37 -4.82
N LEU A 33 -10.47 4.15 -4.33
CA LEU A 33 -9.36 3.50 -3.64
C LEU A 33 -8.76 2.41 -4.54
N VAL A 34 -7.44 2.36 -4.62
CA VAL A 34 -6.74 1.29 -5.32
C VAL A 34 -5.66 0.73 -4.41
N GLY A 35 -5.78 -0.54 -4.05
CA GLY A 35 -4.81 -1.24 -3.23
C GLY A 35 -3.80 -2.01 -4.06
N ILE A 36 -2.54 -1.95 -3.66
CA ILE A 36 -1.47 -2.72 -4.29
C ILE A 36 -1.37 -4.06 -3.57
N HIS A 37 -1.53 -5.15 -4.33
CA HIS A 37 -1.41 -6.51 -3.78
C HIS A 37 -0.01 -6.75 -3.21
N SER A 38 0.12 -7.44 -2.06
CA SER A 38 -1.01 -7.99 -1.26
C SER A 38 -1.38 -7.09 -0.09
N GLY A 39 -0.39 -6.57 0.67
CA GLY A 39 -0.65 -5.80 1.89
C GLY A 39 -1.43 -4.52 1.65
N GLY A 40 -1.13 -3.81 0.58
CA GLY A 40 -1.88 -2.61 0.22
C GLY A 40 -3.34 -2.91 -0.11
N ALA A 41 -3.59 -4.06 -0.72
CA ALA A 41 -4.96 -4.50 -1.01
C ALA A 41 -5.75 -4.78 0.27
N TRP A 42 -5.13 -5.43 1.27
CA TRP A 42 -5.78 -5.66 2.56
C TRP A 42 -6.15 -4.35 3.25
N LEU A 43 -5.23 -3.39 3.24
CA LEU A 43 -5.48 -2.06 3.82
C LEU A 43 -6.58 -1.32 3.08
N ALA A 44 -6.57 -1.37 1.75
CA ALA A 44 -7.58 -0.71 0.93
C ALA A 44 -8.98 -1.31 1.12
N GLU A 45 -9.07 -2.65 1.23
CA GLU A 45 -10.34 -3.32 1.55
C GLU A 45 -10.93 -2.81 2.85
N ARG A 46 -10.10 -2.72 3.88
CA ARG A 46 -10.52 -2.27 5.20
C ARG A 46 -10.91 -0.80 5.20
N LEU A 47 -10.12 0.03 4.51
CA LEU A 47 -10.45 1.45 4.33
C LEU A 47 -11.77 1.64 3.59
N ALA A 48 -12.00 0.87 2.54
CA ALA A 48 -13.24 0.96 1.76
C ALA A 48 -14.45 0.61 2.62
N ALA A 49 -14.34 -0.41 3.46
CA ALA A 49 -15.40 -0.78 4.40
C ALA A 49 -15.65 0.33 5.42
N ASP A 50 -14.58 0.87 6.01
CA ASP A 50 -14.67 1.92 7.03
C ASP A 50 -15.21 3.23 6.47
N LEU A 51 -14.92 3.53 5.20
CA LEU A 51 -15.38 4.75 4.51
C LEU A 51 -16.66 4.53 3.72
N GLN A 52 -17.24 3.33 3.74
CA GLN A 52 -18.44 2.96 2.99
C GLN A 52 -18.27 3.17 1.48
N MET A 53 -17.14 2.71 0.95
CA MET A 53 -16.72 2.88 -0.44
C MET A 53 -16.46 1.55 -1.15
N ASN A 54 -17.12 0.47 -0.76
CA ASN A 54 -16.85 -0.85 -1.33
C ASN A 54 -17.08 -0.94 -2.84
N ASP A 55 -17.92 -0.07 -3.38
CA ASP A 55 -18.19 0.04 -4.81
C ASP A 55 -17.13 0.85 -5.57
N ARG A 56 -16.19 1.46 -4.86
CA ARG A 56 -15.13 2.31 -5.43
C ARG A 56 -13.74 1.79 -5.06
N LEU A 57 -13.60 0.49 -5.02
CA LEU A 57 -12.37 -0.19 -4.62
C LEU A 57 -11.83 -1.00 -5.79
N GLY A 58 -10.57 -0.78 -6.12
CA GLY A 58 -9.85 -1.55 -7.12
C GLY A 58 -8.55 -2.09 -6.57
N PHE A 59 -7.94 -2.99 -7.33
CA PHE A 59 -6.68 -3.65 -6.96
C PHE A 59 -5.73 -3.71 -8.14
N ILE A 60 -4.44 -3.57 -7.85
CA ILE A 60 -3.36 -3.69 -8.83
C ILE A 60 -2.33 -4.67 -8.30
N ASP A 61 -1.86 -5.56 -9.17
CA ASP A 61 -0.70 -6.40 -8.87
C ASP A 61 0.47 -5.99 -9.75
N VAL A 62 1.51 -5.47 -9.12
CA VAL A 62 2.74 -5.07 -9.79
C VAL A 62 3.93 -5.88 -9.26
N SER A 63 3.71 -7.14 -8.94
CA SER A 63 4.70 -8.04 -8.34
C SER A 63 6.00 -8.11 -9.15
N PHE A 64 5.92 -8.02 -10.48
CA PHE A 64 7.10 -8.06 -11.35
C PHE A 64 8.04 -6.87 -11.15
N TYR A 65 7.55 -5.79 -10.53
CA TYR A 65 8.32 -4.55 -10.34
C TYR A 65 8.74 -4.36 -8.87
N ARG A 66 8.45 -5.34 -8.00
CA ARG A 66 8.81 -5.24 -6.59
C ARG A 66 10.31 -5.44 -6.42
N ASP A 67 10.87 -4.73 -5.44
CA ASP A 67 12.31 -4.71 -5.19
C ASP A 67 12.87 -6.08 -4.79
N ASP A 68 12.03 -6.96 -4.25
CA ASP A 68 12.42 -8.29 -3.82
C ASP A 68 12.10 -9.40 -4.83
N PHE A 69 11.57 -9.05 -6.01
CA PHE A 69 11.12 -10.05 -6.99
C PHE A 69 12.25 -11.00 -7.40
N ALA A 70 13.40 -10.45 -7.75
CA ALA A 70 14.56 -11.25 -8.20
C ALA A 70 15.11 -12.15 -7.09
N LYS A 71 14.92 -11.79 -5.83
CA LYS A 71 15.41 -12.56 -4.68
C LYS A 71 14.54 -13.77 -4.37
N LYS A 72 13.26 -13.71 -4.71
CA LYS A 72 12.29 -14.77 -4.42
C LYS A 72 12.06 -15.70 -5.61
N GLY A 73 12.58 -15.37 -6.79
CA GLY A 73 12.42 -16.17 -8.00
C GLY A 73 11.02 -16.14 -8.57
N LEU A 74 10.61 -17.21 -9.23
CA LEU A 74 9.37 -17.29 -9.99
C LEU A 74 8.16 -17.75 -9.17
N HIS A 75 8.23 -17.68 -7.85
CA HIS A 75 7.18 -18.23 -6.99
C HIS A 75 6.11 -17.22 -6.59
N PHE A 76 6.11 -16.03 -7.20
CA PHE A 76 5.05 -15.07 -6.95
C PHE A 76 3.77 -15.48 -7.65
N GLU A 77 2.70 -15.55 -6.89
CA GLU A 77 1.37 -15.66 -7.44
C GLU A 77 0.93 -14.26 -7.90
N VAL A 78 0.84 -14.07 -9.22
CA VAL A 78 0.37 -12.81 -9.79
C VAL A 78 -1.16 -12.80 -9.71
N LYS A 79 -1.70 -11.82 -9.01
CA LYS A 79 -3.14 -11.64 -8.87
C LYS A 79 -3.64 -10.68 -9.95
N PRO A 80 -4.85 -10.86 -10.47
CA PRO A 80 -5.35 -10.00 -11.53
C PRO A 80 -5.59 -8.58 -11.04
N THR A 81 -5.25 -7.60 -11.87
CA THR A 81 -5.67 -6.21 -11.69
C THR A 81 -7.18 -6.12 -11.89
N HIS A 82 -7.84 -5.42 -10.99
CA HIS A 82 -9.29 -5.25 -11.02
C HIS A 82 -9.64 -3.79 -10.72
N ILE A 83 -10.06 -3.07 -11.76
CA ILE A 83 -10.44 -1.65 -11.66
C ILE A 83 -11.89 -1.52 -12.13
N PRO A 84 -12.87 -1.67 -11.22
CA PRO A 84 -14.29 -1.72 -11.62
C PRO A 84 -14.96 -0.35 -11.77
N PHE A 85 -14.19 0.69 -11.95
CA PHE A 85 -14.69 2.06 -12.09
C PHE A 85 -13.92 2.79 -13.19
N SER A 86 -14.44 3.92 -13.64
CA SER A 86 -13.73 4.75 -14.61
C SER A 86 -12.58 5.49 -13.92
N VAL A 87 -11.40 5.38 -14.51
CA VAL A 87 -10.21 6.10 -14.05
C VAL A 87 -10.22 7.56 -14.52
N ASP A 88 -10.89 7.85 -15.63
CA ASP A 88 -10.94 9.20 -16.17
C ASP A 88 -11.54 10.19 -15.18
N GLY A 89 -10.77 11.22 -14.83
CA GLY A 89 -11.21 12.27 -13.90
C GLY A 89 -11.28 11.86 -12.45
N ALA A 90 -10.92 10.61 -12.12
CA ALA A 90 -10.97 10.12 -10.75
C ALA A 90 -9.86 10.71 -9.89
N VAL A 91 -10.15 10.91 -8.62
CA VAL A 91 -9.14 11.15 -7.58
C VAL A 91 -8.83 9.80 -6.96
N ILE A 92 -7.63 9.30 -7.18
CA ILE A 92 -7.24 7.96 -6.76
C ILE A 92 -6.39 8.04 -5.50
N LEU A 93 -6.80 7.33 -4.45
CA LEU A 93 -5.93 7.04 -3.31
C LEU A 93 -5.32 5.67 -3.53
N LEU A 94 -4.03 5.67 -3.86
CA LEU A 94 -3.24 4.44 -4.02
C LEU A 94 -2.72 4.02 -2.66
N VAL A 95 -2.93 2.77 -2.28
CA VAL A 95 -2.62 2.27 -0.93
C VAL A 95 -1.60 1.16 -1.02
N ASP A 96 -0.51 1.31 -0.26
CA ASP A 96 0.52 0.27 -0.10
C ASP A 96 0.80 0.05 1.38
N ASP A 97 1.47 -1.04 1.70
CA ASP A 97 1.82 -1.36 3.09
C ASP A 97 3.11 -0.66 3.51
N VAL A 98 4.19 -0.85 2.78
CA VAL A 98 5.50 -0.30 3.11
C VAL A 98 6.08 0.45 1.92
N LEU A 99 6.38 1.72 2.11
CA LEU A 99 7.01 2.56 1.10
C LEU A 99 8.52 2.50 1.28
N PHE A 100 9.23 2.06 0.25
CA PHE A 100 10.67 1.90 0.24
C PHE A 100 11.30 2.74 -0.88
N THR A 101 11.71 2.12 -1.98
CA THR A 101 12.41 2.80 -3.08
C THR A 101 11.51 3.72 -3.90
N GLY A 102 10.23 3.46 -3.94
CA GLY A 102 9.25 4.12 -4.80
C GLY A 102 8.99 3.37 -6.10
N ARG A 103 9.71 2.28 -6.36
CA ARG A 103 9.58 1.53 -7.64
C ARG A 103 8.22 0.85 -7.77
N THR A 104 7.71 0.26 -6.72
CA THR A 104 6.37 -0.36 -6.72
C THR A 104 5.29 0.69 -6.98
N THR A 105 5.37 1.83 -6.31
CA THR A 105 4.43 2.94 -6.50
C THR A 105 4.47 3.46 -7.95
N ARG A 106 5.66 3.65 -8.51
CA ARG A 106 5.80 4.10 -9.89
C ARG A 106 5.14 3.13 -10.86
N ALA A 107 5.37 1.83 -10.68
CA ALA A 107 4.78 0.81 -11.52
C ALA A 107 3.25 0.83 -11.44
N ALA A 108 2.69 0.99 -10.24
CA ALA A 108 1.26 1.11 -10.04
C ALA A 108 0.69 2.36 -10.73
N ILE A 109 1.36 3.49 -10.61
CA ILE A 109 0.95 4.73 -11.28
C ILE A 109 0.94 4.54 -12.80
N ASN A 110 1.99 3.93 -13.37
CA ASN A 110 2.06 3.65 -14.80
C ASN A 110 0.88 2.78 -15.24
N GLU A 111 0.56 1.75 -14.48
CA GLU A 111 -0.56 0.86 -14.81
C GLU A 111 -1.90 1.58 -14.75
N LEU A 112 -2.09 2.46 -13.79
CA LEU A 112 -3.33 3.25 -13.71
C LEU A 112 -3.54 4.12 -14.95
N PHE A 113 -2.48 4.68 -15.51
CA PHE A 113 -2.57 5.48 -16.73
C PHE A 113 -2.91 4.63 -17.97
N ASP A 114 -2.77 3.32 -17.91
CA ASP A 114 -3.25 2.43 -18.99
C ASP A 114 -4.78 2.30 -18.97
N TYR A 115 -5.42 2.61 -17.85
CA TYR A 115 -6.89 2.54 -17.70
C TYR A 115 -7.61 3.85 -17.98
N GLY A 116 -6.88 4.95 -18.05
CA GLY A 116 -7.48 6.26 -18.29
C GLY A 116 -6.60 7.38 -17.75
N ARG A 117 -7.18 8.57 -17.67
CA ARG A 117 -6.47 9.75 -17.17
C ARG A 117 -7.07 10.24 -15.86
N PRO A 118 -6.51 9.85 -14.72
CA PRO A 118 -6.99 10.33 -13.43
C PRO A 118 -6.75 11.83 -13.27
N ALA A 119 -7.61 12.49 -12.50
CA ALA A 119 -7.44 13.89 -12.16
C ALA A 119 -6.30 14.07 -11.16
N LYS A 120 -6.12 13.10 -10.25
CA LYS A 120 -5.09 13.16 -9.20
C LYS A 120 -4.83 11.76 -8.67
N ILE A 121 -3.58 11.48 -8.34
CA ILE A 121 -3.20 10.26 -7.60
C ILE A 121 -2.52 10.69 -6.32
N MET A 122 -3.03 10.19 -5.19
CA MET A 122 -2.41 10.35 -3.87
C MET A 122 -1.93 9.00 -3.40
N LEU A 123 -0.95 9.00 -2.50
CA LEU A 123 -0.36 7.78 -1.98
C LEU A 123 -0.52 7.71 -0.48
N ALA A 124 -1.01 6.56 0.01
CA ALA A 124 -1.04 6.22 1.42
C ALA A 124 -0.18 4.98 1.65
N ALA A 125 0.63 5.01 2.68
CA ALA A 125 1.42 3.86 3.12
C ALA A 125 1.29 3.71 4.62
N LEU A 126 1.22 2.46 5.08
CA LEU A 126 1.17 2.20 6.52
C LEU A 126 2.49 2.62 7.18
N VAL A 127 3.60 2.26 6.56
CA VAL A 127 4.94 2.59 7.04
C VAL A 127 5.79 3.11 5.89
N ASP A 128 6.52 4.19 6.14
CA ASP A 128 7.57 4.68 5.25
C ASP A 128 8.92 4.33 5.88
N ARG A 129 9.68 3.47 5.21
CA ARG A 129 10.99 3.02 5.71
C ARG A 129 12.17 3.80 5.16
N GLY A 130 11.92 4.86 4.37
CA GLY A 130 12.97 5.60 3.69
C GLY A 130 13.58 4.81 2.53
N GLY A 131 14.80 5.14 2.13
CA GLY A 131 15.52 4.41 1.08
C GLY A 131 15.06 4.70 -0.33
N ARG A 132 14.51 5.88 -0.59
CA ARG A 132 14.02 6.25 -1.93
C ARG A 132 15.11 6.17 -2.99
N GLU A 133 14.73 5.65 -4.14
CA GLU A 133 15.51 5.71 -5.38
C GLU A 133 14.79 6.50 -6.46
N LEU A 134 13.53 6.80 -6.26
CA LEU A 134 12.70 7.62 -7.14
C LEU A 134 12.05 8.76 -6.32
N PRO A 135 11.67 9.88 -6.96
CA PRO A 135 11.09 11.03 -6.26
C PRO A 135 9.61 10.78 -5.93
N ILE A 136 9.36 9.82 -5.07
CA ILE A 136 8.02 9.41 -4.62
C ILE A 136 7.90 9.76 -3.14
N ALA A 137 6.79 10.38 -2.77
CA ALA A 137 6.45 10.67 -1.37
C ALA A 137 4.99 10.30 -1.12
N ALA A 138 4.70 9.79 0.08
CA ALA A 138 3.34 9.50 0.47
C ALA A 138 2.65 10.75 1.02
N ASP A 139 1.38 10.91 0.67
CA ASP A 139 0.54 11.97 1.26
C ASP A 139 0.08 11.60 2.66
N PHE A 140 -0.08 10.29 2.92
CA PHE A 140 -0.52 9.78 4.22
C PHE A 140 0.40 8.65 4.65
N VAL A 141 0.94 8.75 5.85
CA VAL A 141 1.82 7.73 6.46
C VAL A 141 1.44 7.62 7.93
N ALA A 142 1.31 6.40 8.44
CA ALA A 142 1.06 6.19 9.87
C ALA A 142 2.34 6.27 10.69
N HIS A 143 3.45 5.75 10.16
CA HIS A 143 4.72 5.70 10.89
C HIS A 143 5.90 5.71 9.94
N THR A 144 6.94 6.47 10.31
CA THR A 144 8.20 6.52 9.56
C THR A 144 9.27 5.82 10.39
N VAL A 145 10.03 4.94 9.74
CA VAL A 145 11.12 4.19 10.39
C VAL A 145 12.30 4.09 9.42
N GLN A 146 13.50 4.04 9.96
CA GLN A 146 14.70 3.75 9.17
C GLN A 146 15.13 2.32 9.45
N LEU A 147 15.36 1.55 8.38
CA LEU A 147 15.81 0.17 8.47
C LEU A 147 17.15 0.04 7.75
N ALA A 148 17.98 -0.87 8.24
CA ALA A 148 19.19 -1.26 7.54
C ALA A 148 18.84 -1.98 6.24
N ALA A 149 19.77 -2.03 5.29
CA ALA A 149 19.52 -2.60 3.97
C ALA A 149 19.17 -4.09 4.01
N ASP A 150 19.63 -4.81 5.04
CA ASP A 150 19.35 -6.23 5.25
C ASP A 150 18.05 -6.48 6.03
N GLN A 151 17.35 -5.43 6.46
CA GLN A 151 16.11 -5.53 7.22
C GLN A 151 14.91 -5.36 6.31
N THR A 152 13.85 -6.09 6.60
CA THR A 152 12.58 -6.00 5.87
C THR A 152 11.43 -5.92 6.85
N LEU A 153 10.34 -5.30 6.39
CA LEU A 153 9.06 -5.30 7.08
C LEU A 153 8.07 -6.12 6.26
N LEU A 154 7.34 -6.98 6.94
CA LEU A 154 6.32 -7.81 6.30
C LEU A 154 4.98 -7.59 7.01
N LEU A 155 3.98 -7.16 6.27
CA LEU A 155 2.60 -7.10 6.74
C LEU A 155 1.94 -8.46 6.49
N GLN A 156 1.33 -9.00 7.52
CA GLN A 156 0.60 -10.27 7.45
C GLN A 156 -0.82 -10.08 7.93
N ARG A 157 -1.73 -10.88 7.39
CA ARG A 157 -3.15 -10.87 7.78
C ARG A 157 -3.55 -12.27 8.22
N ALA A 158 -4.07 -12.37 9.43
CA ALA A 158 -4.61 -13.62 9.97
C ALA A 158 -5.99 -13.92 9.37
N GLU A 159 -6.48 -15.14 9.61
CA GLU A 159 -7.79 -15.57 9.11
C GLU A 159 -8.94 -14.68 9.61
N ASP A 160 -8.80 -14.17 10.83
CA ASP A 160 -9.79 -13.24 11.42
C ASP A 160 -9.66 -11.80 10.92
N GLY A 161 -8.70 -11.54 10.03
CA GLY A 161 -8.47 -10.22 9.47
C GLY A 161 -7.46 -9.38 10.23
N GLN A 162 -6.96 -9.84 11.36
CA GLN A 162 -6.00 -9.07 12.16
C GLN A 162 -4.68 -8.90 11.43
N LEU A 163 -4.18 -7.68 11.42
CA LEU A 163 -2.93 -7.32 10.77
C LEU A 163 -1.78 -7.34 11.75
N THR A 164 -0.63 -7.83 11.30
CA THR A 164 0.62 -7.80 12.07
C THR A 164 1.76 -7.34 11.19
N LEU A 165 2.69 -6.56 11.75
CA LEU A 165 3.93 -6.17 11.11
C LEU A 165 5.09 -6.90 11.77
N THR A 166 5.89 -7.56 10.95
CA THR A 166 7.07 -8.30 11.40
C THR A 166 8.30 -7.71 10.76
N GLN A 167 9.30 -7.39 11.58
CA GLN A 167 10.60 -6.96 11.13
C GLN A 167 11.55 -8.14 11.12
N THR A 168 12.18 -8.39 10.00
CA THR A 168 13.14 -9.50 9.85
C THR A 168 14.46 -8.97 9.31
N SER A 169 15.55 -9.66 9.66
CA SER A 169 16.87 -9.40 9.09
C SER A 169 17.26 -10.59 8.22
N SER A 170 17.71 -10.29 7.00
CA SER A 170 18.24 -11.32 6.12
C SER A 170 19.71 -11.50 6.42
N HIS A 171 20.03 -12.47 7.26
CA HIS A 171 21.42 -12.91 7.41
C HIS A 171 21.67 -14.07 6.47
N ALA A 172 22.69 -13.87 5.68
CA ALA A 172 23.18 -14.95 4.86
C ALA A 172 23.80 -16.02 5.75
#